data_814d1e80469af85c26a2dd7ba83997af
#
_entry.id   814d1e80469af85c26a2dd7ba83997af
#
_cell.length_a   1.000
_cell.length_b   1.000
_cell.length_c   1.000
_cell.angle_alpha   90.00
_cell.angle_beta   90.00
_cell.angle_gamma   90.00
#
_symmetry.space_group_name_H-M   'P 1'
#
loop_
_entity.id
_entity.type
_entity.pdbx_description
1 polymer ?
#
loop_
_entity_poly.entity_id
_entity_poly.type
_entity_poly.pdbx_seq_one_letter_code
_entity_poly.pdbx_strand_id
1 'polypeptide(L)'
;MLYYLSLLTHTDQLAFFRLFGYLSFRAMAAVVTALVIAFWINPMLIRWLKVKQGKGQPIRTDGPARHIVEKAGTPTMGGLLILIPWLGSTLLWASLSNRYVWIALLVTVVYGLLGFLDDYYKVTKRTADGLSGRTRLLIEFGAAFIATWLIMQVEAPALSGMLAVPFIKSALLPLGLLFVLVGGFVITGAANAVNFTDGLDGLAIMPVMIAAAAFTLIVYLVGNEKFAAYLQLPYVDGSGELAVFLAALMGAGLGFLWYNAPPAAIFMGDTGSLPLGGALGAVAVVAKHEIVLAIVGGLFVLETVSVVVQVVSFKLTGKRVFRMAPIHHHYEQLGWTEPTIVIRFWIVAVVLALAGLATLKLR
;
A
#
# COMPACT_ATOMS: atom_id res chain seq x y z
N MET A 1 -4.21 -21.10 -4.77
CA MET A 1 -4.89 -22.25 -5.41
C MET A 1 -4.00 -22.95 -6.45
N LEU A 2 -3.53 -22.25 -7.47
CA LEU A 2 -2.69 -22.84 -8.53
C LEU A 2 -1.34 -23.39 -8.02
N TYR A 3 -0.80 -22.83 -6.94
CA TYR A 3 0.39 -23.36 -6.27
C TYR A 3 0.27 -24.87 -5.97
N TYR A 4 -0.90 -25.32 -5.51
CA TYR A 4 -1.10 -26.72 -5.14
C TYR A 4 -1.06 -27.70 -6.33
N LEU A 5 -1.22 -27.22 -7.57
CA LEU A 5 -1.02 -28.04 -8.76
C LEU A 5 0.43 -28.52 -8.90
N SER A 6 1.39 -27.73 -8.39
CA SER A 6 2.80 -28.14 -8.37
C SER A 6 3.06 -29.38 -7.51
N LEU A 7 2.20 -29.65 -6.52
CA LEU A 7 2.30 -30.81 -5.64
C LEU A 7 1.78 -32.10 -6.28
N LEU A 8 1.02 -31.97 -7.39
CA LEU A 8 0.45 -33.11 -8.11
C LEU A 8 1.39 -33.68 -9.20
N THR A 9 2.59 -33.13 -9.34
CA THR A 9 3.53 -33.43 -10.44
C THR A 9 4.35 -34.69 -10.21
N HIS A 10 3.71 -35.80 -9.88
CA HIS A 10 4.41 -37.09 -9.73
C HIS A 10 4.68 -37.80 -11.05
N THR A 11 4.15 -37.30 -12.20
CA THR A 11 4.32 -37.89 -13.54
C THR A 11 4.94 -36.88 -14.50
N ASP A 12 5.75 -37.36 -15.48
CA ASP A 12 6.40 -36.50 -16.48
C ASP A 12 5.40 -35.73 -17.36
N GLN A 13 4.21 -36.25 -17.54
CA GLN A 13 3.14 -35.58 -18.29
C GLN A 13 2.66 -34.26 -17.64
N LEU A 14 2.89 -34.09 -16.35
CA LEU A 14 2.51 -32.89 -15.59
C LEU A 14 3.70 -31.99 -15.25
N ALA A 15 4.85 -32.20 -15.90
CA ALA A 15 6.08 -31.45 -15.63
C ALA A 15 5.91 -29.92 -15.74
N PHE A 16 5.02 -29.44 -16.60
CA PHE A 16 4.68 -28.02 -16.72
C PHE A 16 4.21 -27.40 -15.40
N PHE A 17 3.45 -28.13 -14.59
CA PHE A 17 2.97 -27.63 -13.30
C PHE A 17 4.07 -27.45 -12.24
N ARG A 18 5.28 -28.00 -12.45
CA ARG A 18 6.44 -27.72 -11.59
C ARG A 18 6.77 -26.22 -11.56
N LEU A 19 6.49 -25.49 -12.65
CA LEU A 19 6.67 -24.04 -12.72
C LEU A 19 5.88 -23.31 -11.63
N PHE A 20 4.73 -23.81 -11.25
CA PHE A 20 3.87 -23.22 -10.20
C PHE A 20 4.46 -23.35 -8.79
N GLY A 21 5.48 -24.18 -8.61
CA GLY A 21 6.29 -24.25 -7.38
C GLY A 21 7.27 -23.09 -7.23
N TYR A 22 7.75 -22.50 -8.35
CA TYR A 22 8.71 -21.42 -8.29
C TYR A 22 8.07 -20.09 -7.92
N LEU A 23 8.61 -19.47 -6.87
CA LEU A 23 8.10 -18.19 -6.35
C LEU A 23 8.15 -17.06 -7.40
N SER A 24 9.26 -16.96 -8.14
CA SER A 24 9.44 -15.98 -9.21
C SER A 24 8.41 -16.12 -10.32
N PHE A 25 8.14 -17.35 -10.76
CA PHE A 25 7.09 -17.59 -11.74
C PHE A 25 5.70 -17.16 -11.24
N ARG A 26 5.35 -17.55 -10.01
CA ARG A 26 4.06 -17.19 -9.40
C ARG A 26 3.90 -15.68 -9.21
N ALA A 27 4.98 -14.98 -8.82
CA ALA A 27 4.97 -13.53 -8.69
C ALA A 27 4.70 -12.87 -10.05
N MET A 28 5.41 -13.25 -11.12
CA MET A 28 5.17 -12.71 -12.46
C MET A 28 3.78 -13.04 -12.98
N ALA A 29 3.33 -14.28 -12.79
CA ALA A 29 1.99 -14.71 -13.17
C ALA A 29 0.90 -13.95 -12.40
N ALA A 30 1.15 -13.61 -11.14
CA ALA A 30 0.25 -12.81 -10.33
C ALA A 30 0.11 -11.36 -10.87
N VAL A 31 1.21 -10.73 -11.31
CA VAL A 31 1.15 -9.41 -11.99
C VAL A 31 0.23 -9.49 -13.22
N VAL A 32 0.51 -10.46 -14.10
CA VAL A 32 -0.24 -10.59 -15.36
C VAL A 32 -1.71 -10.90 -15.09
N THR A 33 -1.99 -11.83 -14.18
CA THR A 33 -3.37 -12.20 -13.84
C THR A 33 -4.14 -11.02 -13.26
N ALA A 34 -3.55 -10.28 -12.31
CA ALA A 34 -4.18 -9.10 -11.73
C ALA A 34 -4.45 -8.03 -12.80
N LEU A 35 -3.50 -7.80 -13.70
CA LEU A 35 -3.65 -6.83 -14.80
C LEU A 35 -4.77 -7.25 -15.77
N VAL A 36 -4.83 -8.52 -16.14
CA VAL A 36 -5.90 -9.06 -17.03
C VAL A 36 -7.27 -8.93 -16.36
N ILE A 37 -7.39 -9.31 -15.08
CA ILE A 37 -8.63 -9.15 -14.33
C ILE A 37 -9.03 -7.67 -14.29
N ALA A 38 -8.06 -6.75 -14.04
CA ALA A 38 -8.31 -5.33 -14.00
C ALA A 38 -8.83 -4.80 -15.34
N PHE A 39 -8.21 -5.13 -16.48
CA PHE A 39 -8.68 -4.68 -17.79
C PHE A 39 -10.06 -5.23 -18.15
N TRP A 40 -10.40 -6.39 -17.65
CA TRP A 40 -11.73 -6.98 -17.89
C TRP A 40 -12.80 -6.37 -17.00
N ILE A 41 -12.54 -6.22 -15.69
CA ILE A 41 -13.56 -5.81 -14.70
C ILE A 41 -13.68 -4.28 -14.60
N ASN A 42 -12.56 -3.52 -14.67
CA ASN A 42 -12.56 -2.09 -14.39
C ASN A 42 -13.52 -1.28 -15.29
N PRO A 43 -13.63 -1.52 -16.60
CA PRO A 43 -14.59 -0.78 -17.42
C PRO A 43 -16.05 -0.97 -16.98
N MET A 44 -16.37 -2.16 -16.50
CA MET A 44 -17.72 -2.48 -16.00
C MET A 44 -17.99 -1.77 -14.66
N LEU A 45 -17.02 -1.81 -13.74
CA LEU A 45 -17.12 -1.15 -12.44
C LEU A 45 -17.19 0.36 -12.58
N ILE A 46 -16.39 0.98 -13.45
CA ILE A 46 -16.43 2.43 -13.69
C ILE A 46 -17.79 2.84 -14.21
N ARG A 47 -18.37 2.12 -15.18
CA ARG A 47 -19.72 2.40 -15.68
C ARG A 47 -20.78 2.27 -14.58
N TRP A 48 -20.70 1.19 -13.78
CA TRP A 48 -21.61 0.97 -12.67
C TRP A 48 -21.53 2.07 -11.61
N LEU A 49 -20.28 2.48 -11.20
CA LEU A 49 -20.08 3.55 -10.25
C LEU A 49 -20.58 4.90 -10.78
N LYS A 50 -20.33 5.23 -12.06
CA LYS A 50 -20.85 6.45 -12.69
C LYS A 50 -22.37 6.51 -12.64
N VAL A 51 -23.06 5.41 -12.94
CA VAL A 51 -24.55 5.34 -12.88
C VAL A 51 -25.03 5.50 -11.43
N LYS A 52 -24.41 4.82 -10.48
CA LYS A 52 -24.82 4.83 -9.07
C LYS A 52 -24.56 6.18 -8.37
N GLN A 53 -23.43 6.82 -8.67
CA GLN A 53 -23.04 8.07 -8.01
C GLN A 53 -23.60 9.32 -8.71
N GLY A 54 -23.97 9.23 -9.99
CA GLY A 54 -24.62 10.27 -10.78
C GLY A 54 -23.83 11.59 -10.91
N LYS A 55 -23.67 12.33 -9.80
CA LYS A 55 -22.92 13.61 -9.75
C LYS A 55 -21.45 13.47 -9.35
N GLY A 56 -20.94 12.24 -9.18
CA GLY A 56 -19.59 11.99 -8.71
C GLY A 56 -19.38 12.28 -7.21
N GLN A 57 -18.10 12.35 -6.81
CA GLN A 57 -17.69 12.65 -5.44
C GLN A 57 -17.99 14.12 -5.08
N PRO A 58 -18.52 14.41 -3.86
CA PRO A 58 -18.56 15.77 -3.33
C PRO A 58 -17.13 16.33 -3.20
N ILE A 59 -16.84 17.41 -3.89
CA ILE A 59 -15.52 18.06 -3.84
C ILE A 59 -15.48 19.01 -2.64
N ARG A 60 -14.38 19.00 -1.89
CA ARG A 60 -14.16 19.89 -0.75
C ARG A 60 -14.07 21.34 -1.24
N THR A 61 -14.77 22.25 -0.59
CA THR A 61 -14.78 23.68 -0.92
C THR A 61 -13.51 24.41 -0.43
N ASP A 62 -12.78 23.82 0.52
CA ASP A 62 -11.50 24.32 1.05
C ASP A 62 -10.28 23.89 0.22
N GLY A 63 -10.49 23.06 -0.83
CA GLY A 63 -9.47 22.63 -1.78
C GLY A 63 -9.15 23.68 -2.86
N PRO A 64 -8.21 23.38 -3.80
CA PRO A 64 -7.96 24.25 -4.95
C PRO A 64 -9.22 24.50 -5.78
N ALA A 65 -9.54 25.77 -6.07
CA ALA A 65 -10.77 26.16 -6.79
C ALA A 65 -10.90 25.49 -8.17
N ARG A 66 -9.76 25.19 -8.82
CA ARG A 66 -9.69 24.48 -10.09
C ARG A 66 -10.33 23.07 -10.02
N HIS A 67 -10.17 22.36 -8.91
CA HIS A 67 -10.72 21.01 -8.75
C HIS A 67 -12.24 20.99 -8.78
N ILE A 68 -12.90 22.07 -8.32
CA ILE A 68 -14.37 22.17 -8.32
C ILE A 68 -14.93 22.11 -9.73
N VAL A 69 -14.20 22.66 -10.73
CA VAL A 69 -14.63 22.70 -12.13
C VAL A 69 -14.17 21.47 -12.90
N GLU A 70 -12.87 21.12 -12.81
CA GLU A 70 -12.26 20.09 -13.66
C GLU A 70 -12.57 18.66 -13.20
N LYS A 71 -12.78 18.44 -11.89
CA LYS A 71 -13.01 17.11 -11.31
C LYS A 71 -14.50 16.82 -11.02
N ALA A 72 -15.40 17.74 -11.41
CA ALA A 72 -16.83 17.54 -11.20
C ALA A 72 -17.36 16.34 -11.99
N GLY A 73 -18.15 15.47 -11.31
CA GLY A 73 -18.76 14.30 -11.94
C GLY A 73 -17.86 13.06 -12.05
N THR A 74 -16.60 13.13 -11.61
CA THR A 74 -15.72 11.94 -11.55
C THR A 74 -16.13 11.07 -10.36
N PRO A 75 -16.41 9.76 -10.57
CA PRO A 75 -16.77 8.86 -9.49
C PRO A 75 -15.58 8.56 -8.57
N THR A 76 -15.86 8.26 -7.31
CA THR A 76 -14.90 7.74 -6.32
C THR A 76 -15.08 6.24 -6.09
N MET A 77 -14.43 5.68 -5.05
CA MET A 77 -14.41 4.26 -4.71
C MET A 77 -13.65 3.41 -5.75
N GLY A 78 -12.71 4.02 -6.47
CA GLY A 78 -11.83 3.34 -7.42
C GLY A 78 -10.93 2.30 -6.77
N GLY A 79 -10.80 2.31 -5.45
CA GLY A 79 -10.15 1.25 -4.70
C GLY A 79 -10.69 -0.15 -4.98
N LEU A 80 -11.98 -0.28 -5.36
CA LEU A 80 -12.55 -1.56 -5.78
C LEU A 80 -11.88 -2.10 -7.06
N LEU A 81 -11.45 -1.21 -7.96
CA LEU A 81 -10.74 -1.55 -9.19
C LEU A 81 -9.35 -2.12 -8.91
N ILE A 82 -8.81 -1.84 -7.73
CA ILE A 82 -7.53 -2.38 -7.25
C ILE A 82 -7.78 -3.65 -6.44
N LEU A 83 -8.66 -3.59 -5.44
CA LEU A 83 -8.87 -4.67 -4.47
C LEU A 83 -9.33 -5.97 -5.13
N ILE A 84 -10.28 -5.92 -6.07
CA ILE A 84 -10.83 -7.12 -6.71
C ILE A 84 -9.74 -7.88 -7.50
N PRO A 85 -8.98 -7.26 -8.42
CA PRO A 85 -7.91 -7.93 -9.13
C PRO A 85 -6.77 -8.37 -8.20
N TRP A 86 -6.40 -7.54 -7.22
CA TRP A 86 -5.33 -7.81 -6.28
C TRP A 86 -5.62 -9.05 -5.42
N LEU A 87 -6.76 -9.04 -4.72
CA LEU A 87 -7.16 -10.16 -3.86
C LEU A 87 -7.39 -11.43 -4.68
N GLY A 88 -8.08 -11.32 -5.83
CA GLY A 88 -8.34 -12.44 -6.72
C GLY A 88 -7.05 -13.11 -7.22
N SER A 89 -6.09 -12.32 -7.69
CA SER A 89 -4.81 -12.84 -8.16
C SER A 89 -3.97 -13.42 -7.01
N THR A 90 -3.95 -12.77 -5.83
CA THR A 90 -3.26 -13.30 -4.65
C THR A 90 -3.81 -14.66 -4.26
N LEU A 91 -5.13 -14.82 -4.16
CA LEU A 91 -5.76 -16.11 -3.80
C LEU A 91 -5.48 -17.20 -4.83
N LEU A 92 -5.34 -16.86 -6.11
CA LEU A 92 -4.99 -17.81 -7.16
C LEU A 92 -3.55 -18.31 -7.06
N TRP A 93 -2.59 -17.41 -6.86
CA TRP A 93 -1.16 -17.71 -7.00
C TRP A 93 -0.39 -17.91 -5.71
N ALA A 94 -0.78 -17.28 -4.60
CA ALA A 94 -0.09 -17.43 -3.32
C ALA A 94 -0.35 -18.82 -2.70
N SER A 95 0.60 -19.25 -1.88
CA SER A 95 0.43 -20.43 -1.01
C SER A 95 -0.50 -20.07 0.13
N LEU A 96 -1.73 -20.61 0.11
CA LEU A 96 -2.74 -20.36 1.13
C LEU A 96 -2.46 -21.08 2.48
N SER A 97 -1.43 -21.93 2.55
CA SER A 97 -0.93 -22.47 3.82
C SER A 97 -0.05 -21.48 4.57
N ASN A 98 0.42 -20.41 3.89
CA ASN A 98 1.29 -19.40 4.49
C ASN A 98 0.48 -18.43 5.36
N ARG A 99 0.82 -18.32 6.64
CA ARG A 99 0.10 -17.46 7.61
C ARG A 99 0.32 -15.96 7.36
N TYR A 100 1.50 -15.55 6.86
CA TYR A 100 1.77 -14.14 6.56
C TYR A 100 0.88 -13.61 5.43
N VAL A 101 0.57 -14.44 4.42
CA VAL A 101 -0.36 -14.08 3.35
C VAL A 101 -1.74 -13.77 3.93
N TRP A 102 -2.24 -14.58 4.86
CA TRP A 102 -3.54 -14.33 5.50
C TRP A 102 -3.56 -13.09 6.37
N ILE A 103 -2.45 -12.79 7.08
CA ILE A 103 -2.34 -11.56 7.89
C ILE A 103 -2.33 -10.32 6.97
N ALA A 104 -1.59 -10.37 5.87
CA ALA A 104 -1.59 -9.28 4.88
C ALA A 104 -2.97 -9.09 4.25
N LEU A 105 -3.66 -10.19 3.88
CA LEU A 105 -5.04 -10.15 3.38
C LEU A 105 -6.02 -9.60 4.42
N LEU A 106 -5.87 -9.97 5.70
CA LEU A 106 -6.71 -9.46 6.80
C LEU A 106 -6.62 -7.94 6.88
N VAL A 107 -5.39 -7.38 6.93
CA VAL A 107 -5.18 -5.93 6.96
C VAL A 107 -5.78 -5.29 5.73
N THR A 108 -5.50 -5.83 4.54
CA THR A 108 -6.00 -5.28 3.27
C THR A 108 -7.52 -5.25 3.22
N VAL A 109 -8.18 -6.32 3.65
CA VAL A 109 -9.66 -6.41 3.62
C VAL A 109 -10.28 -5.50 4.66
N VAL A 110 -9.76 -5.48 5.90
CA VAL A 110 -10.33 -4.63 6.97
C VAL A 110 -10.19 -3.15 6.61
N TYR A 111 -9.02 -2.74 6.14
CA TYR A 111 -8.78 -1.34 5.73
C TYR A 111 -9.57 -0.98 4.45
N GLY A 112 -9.70 -1.94 3.52
CA GLY A 112 -10.52 -1.77 2.32
C GLY A 112 -12.01 -1.61 2.64
N LEU A 113 -12.54 -2.40 3.57
CA LEU A 113 -13.93 -2.27 4.05
C LEU A 113 -14.15 -0.95 4.80
N LEU A 114 -13.19 -0.56 5.65
CA LEU A 114 -13.25 0.72 6.36
C LEU A 114 -13.29 1.90 5.37
N GLY A 115 -12.39 1.90 4.38
CA GLY A 115 -12.36 2.93 3.34
C GLY A 115 -13.62 2.91 2.47
N PHE A 116 -14.13 1.72 2.14
CA PHE A 116 -15.39 1.57 1.42
C PHE A 116 -16.56 2.18 2.18
N LEU A 117 -16.67 1.92 3.48
CA LEU A 117 -17.72 2.50 4.31
C LEU A 117 -17.58 4.03 4.38
N ASP A 118 -16.37 4.55 4.52
CA ASP A 118 -16.12 5.98 4.54
C ASP A 118 -16.55 6.65 3.23
N ASP A 119 -16.10 6.14 2.09
CA ASP A 119 -16.48 6.65 0.76
C ASP A 119 -17.99 6.49 0.51
N TYR A 120 -18.58 5.37 0.93
CA TYR A 120 -20.03 5.13 0.79
C TYR A 120 -20.86 6.15 1.56
N TYR A 121 -20.44 6.50 2.79
CA TYR A 121 -21.07 7.56 3.57
C TYR A 121 -20.96 8.93 2.88
N LYS A 122 -19.79 9.27 2.36
CA LYS A 122 -19.57 10.54 1.62
C LYS A 122 -20.50 10.65 0.41
N VAL A 123 -20.60 9.58 -0.39
CA VAL A 123 -21.42 9.55 -1.61
C VAL A 123 -22.91 9.59 -1.29
N THR A 124 -23.38 8.78 -0.33
CA THR A 124 -24.82 8.67 -0.02
C THR A 124 -25.37 9.88 0.70
N LYS A 125 -24.60 10.44 1.63
CA LYS A 125 -25.01 11.66 2.36
C LYS A 125 -24.68 12.94 1.61
N ARG A 126 -23.94 12.86 0.48
CA ARG A 126 -23.46 14.01 -0.31
C ARG A 126 -22.71 15.03 0.54
N THR A 127 -21.90 14.57 1.47
CA THR A 127 -21.06 15.38 2.34
C THR A 127 -19.59 15.04 2.11
N ALA A 128 -18.70 15.99 2.37
CA ALA A 128 -17.26 15.70 2.39
C ALA A 128 -16.85 14.92 3.65
N ASP A 129 -17.73 14.87 4.66
CA ASP A 129 -17.49 14.19 5.93
C ASP A 129 -17.92 12.73 5.83
N GLY A 130 -16.95 11.81 5.97
CA GLY A 130 -17.16 10.37 6.07
C GLY A 130 -17.41 9.90 7.50
N LEU A 131 -16.76 8.82 7.87
CA LEU A 131 -16.72 8.32 9.25
C LEU A 131 -15.96 9.31 10.15
N SER A 132 -16.33 9.36 11.45
CA SER A 132 -15.58 10.19 12.39
C SER A 132 -14.11 9.74 12.44
N GLY A 133 -13.17 10.69 12.44
CA GLY A 133 -11.73 10.37 12.45
C GLY A 133 -11.33 9.50 13.65
N ARG A 134 -12.01 9.65 14.80
CA ARG A 134 -11.75 8.81 15.99
C ARG A 134 -12.18 7.36 15.76
N THR A 135 -13.38 7.14 15.19
CA THR A 135 -13.87 5.79 14.87
C THR A 135 -12.96 5.11 13.85
N ARG A 136 -12.55 5.87 12.81
CA ARG A 136 -11.64 5.37 11.77
C ARG A 136 -10.31 4.92 12.38
N LEU A 137 -9.62 5.79 13.13
CA LEU A 137 -8.36 5.47 13.79
C LEU A 137 -8.47 4.31 14.78
N LEU A 138 -9.58 4.21 15.52
CA LEU A 138 -9.80 3.11 16.46
C LEU A 138 -9.86 1.75 15.74
N ILE A 139 -10.55 1.67 14.61
CA ILE A 139 -10.62 0.44 13.79
C ILE A 139 -9.27 0.14 13.15
N GLU A 140 -8.60 1.14 12.59
CA GLU A 140 -7.28 1.01 11.99
C GLU A 140 -6.25 0.48 12.99
N PHE A 141 -6.11 1.12 14.16
CA PHE A 141 -5.20 0.66 15.21
C PHE A 141 -5.59 -0.71 15.76
N GLY A 142 -6.88 -0.98 15.97
CA GLY A 142 -7.36 -2.27 16.43
C GLY A 142 -6.93 -3.41 15.49
N ALA A 143 -7.18 -3.25 14.20
CA ALA A 143 -6.77 -4.23 13.20
C ALA A 143 -5.24 -4.35 13.07
N ALA A 144 -4.51 -3.22 13.15
CA ALA A 144 -3.05 -3.20 13.07
C ALA A 144 -2.40 -3.88 14.29
N PHE A 145 -2.92 -3.66 15.51
CA PHE A 145 -2.43 -4.33 16.71
C PHE A 145 -2.67 -5.84 16.64
N ILE A 146 -3.86 -6.26 16.21
CA ILE A 146 -4.17 -7.69 16.00
C ILE A 146 -3.22 -8.28 14.95
N ALA A 147 -3.02 -7.62 13.82
CA ALA A 147 -2.12 -8.08 12.78
C ALA A 147 -0.68 -8.22 13.29
N THR A 148 -0.16 -7.20 13.98
CA THR A 148 1.20 -7.24 14.56
C THR A 148 1.34 -8.34 15.59
N TRP A 149 0.35 -8.53 16.46
CA TRP A 149 0.35 -9.62 17.42
C TRP A 149 0.36 -10.99 16.73
N LEU A 150 -0.46 -11.17 15.67
CA LEU A 150 -0.46 -12.40 14.88
C LEU A 150 0.89 -12.64 14.18
N ILE A 151 1.54 -11.60 13.67
CA ILE A 151 2.89 -11.69 13.10
C ILE A 151 3.86 -12.23 14.13
N MET A 152 3.85 -11.68 15.36
CA MET A 152 4.73 -12.14 16.46
C MET A 152 4.50 -13.62 16.83
N GLN A 153 3.28 -14.15 16.65
CA GLN A 153 2.99 -15.57 16.91
C GLN A 153 3.49 -16.50 15.80
N VAL A 154 3.68 -15.98 14.59
CA VAL A 154 4.14 -16.75 13.42
C VAL A 154 5.65 -16.73 13.28
N GLU A 155 6.29 -15.66 13.72
CA GLU A 155 7.73 -15.46 13.65
C GLU A 155 8.51 -16.46 14.50
N ALA A 156 9.76 -16.73 14.08
CA ALA A 156 10.70 -17.47 14.91
C ALA A 156 10.91 -16.73 16.26
N PRO A 157 11.04 -17.46 17.39
CA PRO A 157 11.19 -16.85 18.72
C PRO A 157 12.31 -15.81 18.82
N ALA A 158 13.39 -16.00 18.04
CA ALA A 158 14.53 -15.07 17.99
C ALA A 158 14.21 -13.72 17.32
N LEU A 159 13.12 -13.61 16.54
CA LEU A 159 12.70 -12.39 15.84
C LEU A 159 11.43 -11.79 16.44
N SER A 160 10.68 -12.60 17.20
CA SER A 160 9.41 -12.15 17.77
C SER A 160 9.62 -10.98 18.74
N GLY A 161 8.92 -9.88 18.50
CA GLY A 161 9.06 -8.65 19.28
C GLY A 161 10.37 -7.89 19.08
N MET A 162 11.13 -8.19 18.05
CA MET A 162 12.36 -7.48 17.69
C MET A 162 12.10 -6.43 16.63
N LEU A 163 12.72 -5.24 16.78
CA LEU A 163 12.79 -4.19 15.77
C LEU A 163 14.18 -4.18 15.14
N ALA A 164 14.27 -4.33 13.82
CA ALA A 164 15.53 -4.24 13.12
C ALA A 164 15.92 -2.79 12.80
N VAL A 165 17.14 -2.40 13.17
CA VAL A 165 17.67 -1.06 12.89
C VAL A 165 18.54 -1.13 11.64
N PRO A 166 18.21 -0.40 10.55
CA PRO A 166 19.06 -0.34 9.35
C PRO A 166 20.41 0.31 9.69
N PHE A 167 21.43 0.06 8.86
CA PHE A 167 22.80 0.59 8.96
C PHE A 167 23.64 0.04 10.12
N ILE A 168 23.07 -0.68 11.08
CA ILE A 168 23.81 -1.27 12.20
C ILE A 168 23.74 -2.80 12.09
N LYS A 169 24.91 -3.44 11.98
CA LYS A 169 25.00 -4.91 11.89
C LYS A 169 24.33 -5.57 13.10
N SER A 170 23.46 -6.53 12.83
CA SER A 170 22.82 -7.35 13.85
C SER A 170 22.06 -6.56 14.94
N ALA A 171 21.75 -5.28 14.72
CA ALA A 171 21.01 -4.48 15.68
C ALA A 171 19.52 -4.84 15.63
N LEU A 172 19.16 -5.78 16.48
CA LEU A 172 17.78 -6.11 16.81
C LEU A 172 17.47 -5.57 18.20
N LEU A 173 16.55 -4.61 18.27
CA LEU A 173 16.10 -4.03 19.55
C LEU A 173 14.98 -4.92 20.12
N PRO A 174 15.18 -5.53 21.29
CA PRO A 174 14.17 -6.36 21.93
C PRO A 174 13.09 -5.48 22.58
N LEU A 175 11.97 -5.31 21.91
CA LEU A 175 10.83 -4.54 22.40
C LEU A 175 9.78 -5.43 23.09
N GLY A 176 9.83 -6.74 22.86
CA GLY A 176 8.83 -7.66 23.40
C GLY A 176 7.41 -7.25 22.99
N LEU A 177 6.48 -7.18 23.95
CA LEU A 177 5.09 -6.78 23.68
C LEU A 177 4.93 -5.33 23.20
N LEU A 178 5.89 -4.44 23.50
CA LEU A 178 5.87 -3.07 22.97
C LEU A 178 5.97 -3.04 21.45
N PHE A 179 6.48 -4.10 20.83
CA PHE A 179 6.53 -4.22 19.38
C PHE A 179 5.13 -4.19 18.75
N VAL A 180 4.09 -4.64 19.45
CA VAL A 180 2.69 -4.54 18.99
C VAL A 180 2.31 -3.08 18.73
N LEU A 181 2.73 -2.18 19.63
CA LEU A 181 2.48 -0.74 19.45
C LEU A 181 3.26 -0.20 18.26
N VAL A 182 4.54 -0.54 18.14
CA VAL A 182 5.40 -0.08 17.02
C VAL A 182 4.85 -0.56 15.68
N GLY A 183 4.58 -1.86 15.52
CA GLY A 183 4.02 -2.41 14.29
C GLY A 183 2.64 -1.84 13.96
N GLY A 184 1.79 -1.65 14.99
CA GLY A 184 0.49 -1.00 14.84
C GLY A 184 0.63 0.45 14.32
N PHE A 185 1.59 1.20 14.84
CA PHE A 185 1.89 2.56 14.35
C PHE A 185 2.42 2.55 12.92
N VAL A 186 3.27 1.59 12.55
CA VAL A 186 3.79 1.45 11.19
C VAL A 186 2.67 1.16 10.21
N ILE A 187 1.78 0.20 10.52
CA ILE A 187 0.66 -0.19 9.65
C ILE A 187 -0.32 0.98 9.48
N THR A 188 -0.78 1.54 10.59
CA THR A 188 -1.76 2.64 10.57
C THR A 188 -1.15 3.92 10.00
N GLY A 189 0.11 4.21 10.35
CA GLY A 189 0.84 5.35 9.82
C GLY A 189 1.02 5.28 8.30
N ALA A 190 1.40 4.11 7.77
CA ALA A 190 1.54 3.90 6.33
C ALA A 190 0.19 4.03 5.61
N ALA A 191 -0.91 3.51 6.17
CA ALA A 191 -2.24 3.64 5.61
C ALA A 191 -2.66 5.10 5.46
N ASN A 192 -2.55 5.87 6.54
CA ASN A 192 -2.92 7.29 6.53
C ASN A 192 -1.95 8.14 5.67
N ALA A 193 -0.67 7.77 5.60
CA ALA A 193 0.31 8.48 4.77
C ALA A 193 0.02 8.32 3.27
N VAL A 194 -0.34 7.11 2.83
CA VAL A 194 -0.81 6.89 1.45
C VAL A 194 -2.12 7.64 1.20
N ASN A 195 -3.04 7.65 2.16
CA ASN A 195 -4.32 8.37 2.05
C ASN A 195 -4.10 9.89 1.91
N PHE A 196 -3.19 10.51 2.66
CA PHE A 196 -2.84 11.94 2.48
C PHE A 196 -2.20 12.24 1.13
N THR A 197 -1.53 11.28 0.52
CA THR A 197 -0.88 11.44 -0.79
C THR A 197 -1.88 11.33 -1.94
N ASP A 198 -3.07 10.75 -1.73
CA ASP A 198 -4.09 10.54 -2.77
C ASP A 198 -4.90 11.83 -3.05
N GLY A 199 -4.22 12.94 -3.36
CA GLY A 199 -4.82 14.24 -3.65
C GLY A 199 -4.85 14.63 -5.12
N LEU A 200 -4.00 14.02 -5.96
CA LEU A 200 -3.91 14.28 -7.40
C LEU A 200 -4.02 12.99 -8.21
N ASP A 201 -4.50 13.11 -9.46
CA ASP A 201 -4.71 12.00 -10.37
C ASP A 201 -3.40 11.22 -10.62
N GLY A 202 -3.38 9.93 -10.28
CA GLY A 202 -2.21 9.06 -10.43
C GLY A 202 -1.09 9.26 -9.41
N LEU A 203 -1.19 10.25 -8.51
CA LEU A 203 -0.09 10.59 -7.59
C LEU A 203 0.23 9.45 -6.62
N ALA A 204 -0.76 8.85 -5.95
CA ALA A 204 -0.54 7.87 -4.90
C ALA A 204 -0.19 6.47 -5.44
N ILE A 205 -0.86 6.02 -6.49
CA ILE A 205 -0.76 4.62 -6.93
C ILE A 205 0.63 4.25 -7.45
N MET A 206 1.30 5.13 -8.18
CA MET A 206 2.62 4.82 -8.72
C MET A 206 3.70 4.72 -7.63
N PRO A 207 3.83 5.66 -6.67
CA PRO A 207 4.71 5.48 -5.51
C PRO A 207 4.40 4.24 -4.68
N VAL A 208 3.12 3.85 -4.53
CA VAL A 208 2.74 2.58 -3.90
C VAL A 208 3.32 1.39 -4.68
N MET A 209 3.18 1.36 -6.00
CA MET A 209 3.75 0.29 -6.83
C MET A 209 5.28 0.25 -6.76
N ILE A 210 5.94 1.41 -6.73
CA ILE A 210 7.40 1.52 -6.56
C ILE A 210 7.81 0.94 -5.21
N ALA A 211 7.11 1.29 -4.13
CA ALA A 211 7.36 0.74 -2.80
C ALA A 211 7.08 -0.76 -2.76
N ALA A 212 6.00 -1.23 -3.38
CA ALA A 212 5.67 -2.64 -3.50
C ALA A 212 6.74 -3.43 -4.27
N ALA A 213 7.30 -2.86 -5.34
CA ALA A 213 8.41 -3.48 -6.08
C ALA A 213 9.66 -3.62 -5.21
N ALA A 214 10.04 -2.57 -4.46
CA ALA A 214 11.15 -2.62 -3.53
C ALA A 214 10.93 -3.67 -2.43
N PHE A 215 9.73 -3.69 -1.82
CA PHE A 215 9.39 -4.68 -0.80
C PHE A 215 9.22 -6.10 -1.35
N THR A 216 8.82 -6.27 -2.62
CA THR A 216 8.84 -7.59 -3.29
C THR A 216 10.26 -8.18 -3.29
N LEU A 217 11.26 -7.36 -3.61
CA LEU A 217 12.66 -7.77 -3.53
C LEU A 217 13.08 -8.04 -2.08
N ILE A 218 12.75 -7.16 -1.14
CA ILE A 218 13.09 -7.31 0.28
C ILE A 218 12.54 -8.63 0.84
N VAL A 219 11.24 -8.91 0.70
CA VAL A 219 10.64 -10.14 1.23
C VAL A 219 11.18 -11.40 0.55
N TYR A 220 11.54 -11.32 -0.73
CA TYR A 220 12.21 -12.41 -1.43
C TYR A 220 13.60 -12.69 -0.82
N LEU A 221 14.39 -11.65 -0.53
CA LEU A 221 15.74 -11.77 0.02
C LEU A 221 15.71 -12.25 1.49
N VAL A 222 14.86 -11.67 2.33
CA VAL A 222 14.77 -12.07 3.76
C VAL A 222 14.07 -13.43 3.94
N GLY A 223 13.24 -13.84 2.98
CA GLY A 223 12.60 -15.15 2.95
C GLY A 223 13.49 -16.27 2.41
N ASN A 224 14.70 -15.97 1.98
CA ASN A 224 15.65 -16.95 1.48
C ASN A 224 16.88 -16.98 2.39
N GLU A 225 17.14 -18.14 3.03
CA GLU A 225 18.21 -18.30 4.01
C GLU A 225 19.59 -17.91 3.45
N LYS A 226 19.92 -18.32 2.21
CA LYS A 226 21.21 -18.02 1.59
C LYS A 226 21.40 -16.53 1.32
N PHE A 227 20.38 -15.85 0.81
CA PHE A 227 20.44 -14.41 0.56
C PHE A 227 20.42 -13.61 1.86
N ALA A 228 19.60 -14.01 2.83
CA ALA A 228 19.55 -13.36 4.13
C ALA A 228 20.91 -13.46 4.85
N ALA A 229 21.53 -14.65 4.85
CA ALA A 229 22.87 -14.86 5.43
C ALA A 229 23.94 -14.03 4.69
N TYR A 230 23.95 -14.02 3.36
CA TYR A 230 24.92 -13.26 2.56
C TYR A 230 24.82 -11.74 2.79
N LEU A 231 23.59 -11.22 2.90
CA LEU A 231 23.31 -9.80 3.13
C LEU A 231 23.32 -9.43 4.62
N GLN A 232 23.46 -10.41 5.52
CA GLN A 232 23.38 -10.22 6.97
C GLN A 232 22.03 -9.64 7.42
N LEU A 233 20.95 -10.03 6.74
CA LEU A 233 19.58 -9.65 7.06
C LEU A 233 18.94 -10.66 8.02
N PRO A 234 17.92 -10.26 8.82
CA PRO A 234 17.11 -11.22 9.55
C PRO A 234 16.43 -12.20 8.57
N TYR A 235 16.64 -13.50 8.78
CA TYR A 235 15.95 -14.52 7.99
C TYR A 235 14.53 -14.71 8.53
N VAL A 236 13.52 -14.45 7.72
CA VAL A 236 12.10 -14.61 8.06
C VAL A 236 11.51 -15.71 7.19
N ASP A 237 11.45 -16.92 7.72
CA ASP A 237 10.92 -18.08 7.00
C ASP A 237 9.49 -17.83 6.52
N GLY A 238 9.22 -18.16 5.26
CA GLY A 238 7.92 -18.00 4.63
C GLY A 238 7.56 -16.58 4.19
N SER A 239 8.32 -15.54 4.57
CA SER A 239 8.03 -14.15 4.14
C SER A 239 8.10 -13.97 2.63
N GLY A 240 8.86 -14.81 1.91
CA GLY A 240 8.96 -14.78 0.46
C GLY A 240 7.62 -14.89 -0.27
N GLU A 241 6.61 -15.56 0.31
CA GLU A 241 5.27 -15.65 -0.28
C GLU A 241 4.58 -14.28 -0.45
N LEU A 242 4.94 -13.30 0.38
CA LEU A 242 4.45 -11.93 0.24
C LEU A 242 4.91 -11.27 -1.06
N ALA A 243 5.95 -11.80 -1.74
CA ALA A 243 6.32 -11.34 -3.07
C ALA A 243 5.20 -11.57 -4.10
N VAL A 244 4.45 -12.66 -3.99
CA VAL A 244 3.28 -12.93 -4.84
C VAL A 244 2.15 -11.94 -4.55
N PHE A 245 1.90 -11.65 -3.28
CA PHE A 245 0.89 -10.68 -2.84
C PHE A 245 1.21 -9.26 -3.35
N LEU A 246 2.45 -8.80 -3.21
CA LEU A 246 2.89 -7.49 -3.70
C LEU A 246 2.94 -7.43 -5.23
N ALA A 247 3.31 -8.52 -5.90
CA ALA A 247 3.28 -8.62 -7.35
C ALA A 247 1.85 -8.48 -7.89
N ALA A 248 0.88 -9.14 -7.25
CA ALA A 248 -0.54 -8.98 -7.59
C ALA A 248 -1.01 -7.54 -7.40
N LEU A 249 -0.57 -6.85 -6.33
CA LEU A 249 -0.81 -5.42 -6.12
C LEU A 249 -0.28 -4.58 -7.28
N MET A 250 0.96 -4.84 -7.73
CA MET A 250 1.54 -4.10 -8.87
C MET A 250 0.72 -4.28 -10.15
N GLY A 251 0.27 -5.50 -10.45
CA GLY A 251 -0.59 -5.76 -11.61
C GLY A 251 -1.94 -5.04 -11.52
N ALA A 252 -2.59 -5.09 -10.35
CA ALA A 252 -3.84 -4.38 -10.09
C ALA A 252 -3.66 -2.85 -10.14
N GLY A 253 -2.53 -2.36 -9.59
CA GLY A 253 -2.17 -0.94 -9.60
C GLY A 253 -1.94 -0.40 -11.02
N LEU A 254 -1.27 -1.16 -11.90
CA LEU A 254 -1.12 -0.80 -13.31
C LEU A 254 -2.48 -0.73 -14.02
N GLY A 255 -3.36 -1.72 -13.76
CA GLY A 255 -4.71 -1.72 -14.31
C GLY A 255 -5.57 -0.58 -13.81
N PHE A 256 -5.39 -0.12 -12.57
CA PHE A 256 -6.05 1.06 -12.02
C PHE A 256 -5.46 2.35 -12.60
N LEU A 257 -4.13 2.47 -12.67
CA LEU A 257 -3.45 3.65 -13.20
C LEU A 257 -3.87 3.98 -14.64
N TRP A 258 -4.20 2.97 -15.44
CA TRP A 258 -4.73 3.16 -16.81
C TRP A 258 -5.97 4.07 -16.85
N TYR A 259 -6.77 4.05 -15.79
CA TYR A 259 -7.99 4.87 -15.67
C TYR A 259 -7.85 6.06 -14.72
N ASN A 260 -6.79 6.08 -13.89
CA ASN A 260 -6.55 7.13 -12.91
C ASN A 260 -5.45 8.11 -13.34
N ALA A 261 -4.73 7.86 -14.46
CA ALA A 261 -3.80 8.82 -15.03
C ALA A 261 -4.53 10.11 -15.43
N PRO A 262 -3.90 11.31 -15.29
CA PRO A 262 -4.53 12.58 -15.60
C PRO A 262 -4.96 12.71 -17.09
N PRO A 263 -6.21 13.10 -17.41
CA PRO A 263 -7.32 13.36 -16.49
C PRO A 263 -8.01 12.06 -16.03
N ALA A 264 -8.21 11.89 -14.74
CA ALA A 264 -8.72 10.65 -14.17
C ALA A 264 -10.19 10.35 -14.53
N ALA A 265 -10.44 9.12 -14.97
CA ALA A 265 -11.79 8.62 -15.19
C ALA A 265 -12.49 8.19 -13.91
N ILE A 266 -11.72 7.97 -12.82
CA ILE A 266 -12.16 7.55 -11.49
C ILE A 266 -11.13 7.91 -10.43
N PHE A 267 -11.56 8.34 -9.23
CA PHE A 267 -10.71 8.57 -8.07
C PHE A 267 -10.56 7.31 -7.23
N MET A 268 -9.38 7.14 -6.61
CA MET A 268 -9.08 6.00 -5.76
C MET A 268 -9.99 5.93 -4.54
N GLY A 269 -10.07 7.03 -3.80
CA GLY A 269 -10.79 7.15 -2.54
C GLY A 269 -10.15 6.39 -1.39
N ASP A 270 -10.75 6.52 -0.21
CA ASP A 270 -10.30 5.84 1.00
C ASP A 270 -10.39 4.30 0.86
N THR A 271 -11.31 3.83 0.01
CA THR A 271 -11.44 2.40 -0.39
C THR A 271 -10.13 1.82 -0.94
N GLY A 272 -9.30 2.62 -1.62
CA GLY A 272 -8.02 2.17 -2.20
C GLY A 272 -6.82 2.57 -1.37
N SER A 273 -6.73 3.83 -0.97
CA SER A 273 -5.54 4.39 -0.33
C SER A 273 -5.21 3.75 1.04
N LEU A 274 -6.23 3.50 1.86
CA LEU A 274 -6.03 2.88 3.17
C LEU A 274 -5.49 1.45 3.09
N PRO A 275 -6.11 0.51 2.33
CA PRO A 275 -5.60 -0.85 2.25
C PRO A 275 -4.23 -0.93 1.58
N LEU A 276 -3.91 -0.05 0.63
CA LEU A 276 -2.60 0.00 -0.02
C LEU A 276 -1.49 0.32 0.99
N GLY A 277 -1.66 1.38 1.76
CA GLY A 277 -0.68 1.76 2.78
C GLY A 277 -0.62 0.75 3.93
N GLY A 278 -1.78 0.26 4.42
CA GLY A 278 -1.85 -0.75 5.48
C GLY A 278 -1.16 -2.06 5.09
N ALA A 279 -1.32 -2.51 3.86
CA ALA A 279 -0.65 -3.70 3.34
C ALA A 279 0.87 -3.52 3.27
N LEU A 280 1.37 -2.37 2.77
CA LEU A 280 2.80 -2.07 2.77
C LEU A 280 3.37 -2.06 4.19
N GLY A 281 2.64 -1.44 5.15
CA GLY A 281 3.00 -1.47 6.56
C GLY A 281 3.06 -2.88 7.14
N ALA A 282 2.05 -3.71 6.88
CA ALA A 282 2.03 -5.09 7.35
C ALA A 282 3.18 -5.92 6.77
N VAL A 283 3.47 -5.77 5.48
CA VAL A 283 4.61 -6.43 4.82
C VAL A 283 5.94 -5.99 5.42
N ALA A 284 6.10 -4.70 5.72
CA ALA A 284 7.32 -4.18 6.33
C ALA A 284 7.54 -4.75 7.75
N VAL A 285 6.47 -4.89 8.54
CA VAL A 285 6.52 -5.50 9.88
C VAL A 285 6.90 -6.97 9.78
N VAL A 286 6.32 -7.74 8.84
CA VAL A 286 6.72 -9.15 8.60
C VAL A 286 8.18 -9.24 8.18
N ALA A 287 8.63 -8.36 7.28
CA ALA A 287 9.98 -8.37 6.76
C ALA A 287 11.05 -7.84 7.75
N LYS A 288 10.65 -7.32 8.92
CA LYS A 288 11.55 -6.60 9.86
C LYS A 288 12.26 -5.41 9.21
N HIS A 289 11.53 -4.68 8.37
CA HIS A 289 12.04 -3.55 7.62
C HIS A 289 11.15 -2.30 7.80
N GLU A 290 10.65 -2.09 9.03
CA GLU A 290 9.74 -1.00 9.41
C GLU A 290 10.36 0.38 9.13
N ILE A 291 11.62 0.57 9.54
CA ILE A 291 12.34 1.82 9.34
C ILE A 291 12.69 2.01 7.85
N VAL A 292 12.99 0.91 7.16
CA VAL A 292 13.27 0.96 5.70
C VAL A 292 12.02 1.36 4.93
N LEU A 293 10.82 0.99 5.41
CA LEU A 293 9.57 1.49 4.82
C LEU A 293 9.48 3.02 4.87
N ALA A 294 9.94 3.65 5.95
CA ALA A 294 9.95 5.11 6.03
C ALA A 294 10.90 5.75 5.01
N ILE A 295 11.94 5.03 4.56
CA ILE A 295 12.84 5.50 3.50
C ILE A 295 12.23 5.22 2.12
N VAL A 296 11.85 3.98 1.84
CA VAL A 296 11.22 3.57 0.58
C VAL A 296 9.94 4.36 0.31
N GLY A 297 9.11 4.50 1.34
CA GLY A 297 7.88 5.29 1.34
C GLY A 297 8.09 6.76 1.73
N GLY A 298 9.31 7.29 1.62
CA GLY A 298 9.66 8.62 2.12
C GLY A 298 8.83 9.76 1.49
N LEU A 299 8.28 9.55 0.30
CA LEU A 299 7.33 10.49 -0.29
C LEU A 299 6.06 10.59 0.57
N PHE A 300 5.49 9.46 1.01
CA PHE A 300 4.30 9.43 1.87
C PHE A 300 4.61 10.05 3.24
N VAL A 301 5.83 9.80 3.77
CA VAL A 301 6.30 10.43 5.00
C VAL A 301 6.37 11.95 4.83
N LEU A 302 6.92 12.44 3.72
CA LEU A 302 7.06 13.88 3.43
C LEU A 302 5.69 14.55 3.33
N GLU A 303 4.72 13.92 2.65
CA GLU A 303 3.34 14.40 2.57
C GLU A 303 2.71 14.51 3.96
N THR A 304 2.81 13.44 4.75
CA THR A 304 2.26 13.40 6.12
C THR A 304 2.92 14.42 7.04
N VAL A 305 4.26 14.51 7.02
CA VAL A 305 5.01 15.47 7.83
C VAL A 305 4.63 16.90 7.46
N SER A 306 4.40 17.19 6.18
CA SER A 306 3.95 18.53 5.75
C SER A 306 2.61 18.91 6.38
N VAL A 307 1.68 17.96 6.51
CA VAL A 307 0.38 18.18 7.19
C VAL A 307 0.59 18.41 8.68
N VAL A 308 1.39 17.56 9.35
CA VAL A 308 1.66 17.67 10.78
C VAL A 308 2.30 19.03 11.09
N VAL A 309 3.33 19.41 10.35
CA VAL A 309 4.03 20.70 10.51
C VAL A 309 3.06 21.87 10.30
N GLN A 310 2.23 21.82 9.27
CA GLN A 310 1.23 22.85 8.98
C GLN A 310 0.24 23.00 10.14
N VAL A 311 -0.32 21.89 10.62
CA VAL A 311 -1.33 21.89 11.69
C VAL A 311 -0.73 22.36 13.01
N VAL A 312 0.47 21.88 13.38
CA VAL A 312 1.18 22.28 14.60
C VAL A 312 1.52 23.76 14.56
N SER A 313 2.12 24.23 13.46
CA SER A 313 2.46 25.65 13.31
C SER A 313 1.22 26.54 13.42
N PHE A 314 0.14 26.19 12.72
CA PHE A 314 -1.07 26.97 12.75
C PHE A 314 -1.73 27.02 14.13
N LYS A 315 -1.74 25.89 14.87
CA LYS A 315 -2.28 25.85 16.24
C LYS A 315 -1.44 26.64 17.24
N LEU A 316 -0.10 26.63 17.09
CA LEU A 316 0.81 27.28 18.04
C LEU A 316 1.03 28.77 17.72
N THR A 317 1.08 29.15 16.45
CA THR A 317 1.50 30.50 16.03
C THR A 317 0.47 31.27 15.21
N GLY A 318 -0.63 30.62 14.80
CA GLY A 318 -1.62 31.18 13.86
C GLY A 318 -1.09 31.34 12.41
N LYS A 319 0.14 30.91 12.12
CA LYS A 319 0.78 31.08 10.81
C LYS A 319 0.89 29.77 10.06
N ARG A 320 0.70 29.83 8.74
CA ARG A 320 0.92 28.70 7.82
C ARG A 320 2.38 28.64 7.40
N VAL A 321 2.99 27.43 7.42
CA VAL A 321 4.34 27.19 6.89
C VAL A 321 4.27 27.01 5.37
N PHE A 322 3.32 26.18 4.90
CA PHE A 322 3.08 25.97 3.48
C PHE A 322 1.86 26.77 3.03
N ARG A 323 1.77 27.12 1.75
CA ARG A 323 0.58 27.75 1.18
C ARG A 323 -0.66 26.86 1.40
N MET A 324 -0.48 25.55 1.21
CA MET A 324 -1.47 24.51 1.49
C MET A 324 -0.74 23.21 1.84
N ALA A 325 -1.33 22.35 2.66
CA ALA A 325 -0.85 21.00 2.96
C ALA A 325 -1.96 19.98 2.63
N PRO A 326 -1.64 18.77 2.19
CA PRO A 326 -0.31 18.20 1.98
C PRO A 326 0.56 18.93 0.94
N ILE A 327 1.88 18.58 0.86
CA ILE A 327 2.86 19.39 0.12
C ILE A 327 2.62 19.45 -1.39
N HIS A 328 1.96 18.46 -2.00
CA HIS A 328 1.59 18.52 -3.42
C HIS A 328 0.68 19.72 -3.71
N HIS A 329 -0.25 20.07 -2.82
CA HIS A 329 -1.09 21.27 -2.95
C HIS A 329 -0.29 22.57 -2.82
N HIS A 330 0.81 22.56 -2.06
CA HIS A 330 1.71 23.72 -2.01
C HIS A 330 2.28 24.03 -3.40
N TYR A 331 2.70 23.00 -4.16
CA TYR A 331 3.22 23.17 -5.52
C TYR A 331 2.14 23.58 -6.52
N GLU A 332 0.89 23.10 -6.37
CA GLU A 332 -0.24 23.60 -7.15
C GLU A 332 -0.45 25.10 -6.92
N GLN A 333 -0.40 25.55 -5.65
CA GLN A 333 -0.53 26.97 -5.29
C GLN A 333 0.68 27.82 -5.74
N LEU A 334 1.79 27.20 -6.12
CA LEU A 334 2.93 27.82 -6.79
C LEU A 334 2.76 27.89 -8.31
N GLY A 335 1.67 27.32 -8.87
CA GLY A 335 1.37 27.35 -10.30
C GLY A 335 1.91 26.18 -11.11
N TRP A 336 2.40 25.09 -10.44
CA TRP A 336 2.79 23.89 -11.16
C TRP A 336 1.57 23.14 -11.69
N THR A 337 1.69 22.56 -12.89
CA THR A 337 0.62 21.72 -13.44
C THR A 337 0.58 20.36 -12.72
N GLU A 338 -0.62 19.78 -12.60
CA GLU A 338 -0.82 18.48 -11.94
C GLU A 338 0.10 17.38 -12.52
N PRO A 339 0.20 17.17 -13.86
CA PRO A 339 1.11 16.16 -14.39
C PRO A 339 2.58 16.41 -14.05
N THR A 340 3.00 17.68 -13.95
CA THR A 340 4.39 18.02 -13.58
C THR A 340 4.69 17.61 -12.14
N ILE A 341 3.76 17.85 -11.21
CA ILE A 341 3.90 17.45 -9.80
C ILE A 341 3.96 15.93 -9.72
N VAL A 342 3.00 15.25 -10.34
CA VAL A 342 2.86 13.80 -10.32
C VAL A 342 4.13 13.10 -10.83
N ILE A 343 4.63 13.48 -12.02
CA ILE A 343 5.84 12.86 -12.58
C ILE A 343 7.07 13.12 -11.71
N ARG A 344 7.25 14.34 -11.20
CA ARG A 344 8.39 14.66 -10.32
C ARG A 344 8.34 13.88 -9.02
N PHE A 345 7.16 13.69 -8.45
CA PHE A 345 6.98 12.90 -7.24
C PHE A 345 7.23 11.40 -7.48
N TRP A 346 6.88 10.88 -8.66
CA TRP A 346 7.25 9.52 -9.05
C TRP A 346 8.78 9.34 -9.13
N ILE A 347 9.49 10.32 -9.69
CA ILE A 347 10.96 10.31 -9.75
C ILE A 347 11.55 10.30 -8.32
N VAL A 348 11.03 11.15 -7.43
CA VAL A 348 11.43 11.16 -6.01
C VAL A 348 11.17 9.81 -5.35
N ALA A 349 10.01 9.19 -5.59
CA ALA A 349 9.68 7.88 -5.04
C ALA A 349 10.66 6.79 -5.53
N VAL A 350 11.06 6.82 -6.81
CA VAL A 350 12.09 5.89 -7.34
C VAL A 350 13.42 6.09 -6.63
N VAL A 351 13.89 7.33 -6.49
CA VAL A 351 15.15 7.63 -5.81
C VAL A 351 15.13 7.16 -4.35
N LEU A 352 14.01 7.38 -3.64
CA LEU A 352 13.85 6.93 -2.25
C LEU A 352 13.78 5.40 -2.15
N ALA A 353 13.13 4.72 -3.10
CA ALA A 353 13.10 3.26 -3.14
C ALA A 353 14.51 2.69 -3.36
N LEU A 354 15.29 3.26 -4.27
CA LEU A 354 16.69 2.87 -4.48
C LEU A 354 17.55 3.13 -3.23
N ALA A 355 17.36 4.26 -2.55
CA ALA A 355 18.03 4.55 -1.29
C ALA A 355 17.67 3.53 -0.20
N GLY A 356 16.38 3.17 -0.09
CA GLY A 356 15.94 2.12 0.82
C GLY A 356 16.54 0.74 0.50
N LEU A 357 16.60 0.35 -0.77
CA LEU A 357 17.24 -0.89 -1.20
C LEU A 357 18.76 -0.87 -0.94
N ALA A 358 19.41 0.28 -1.07
CA ALA A 358 20.85 0.39 -0.76
C ALA A 358 21.14 0.07 0.72
N THR A 359 20.19 0.31 1.63
CA THR A 359 20.34 -0.02 3.06
C THR A 359 20.54 -1.51 3.33
N LEU A 360 20.10 -2.39 2.41
CA LEU A 360 20.23 -3.85 2.56
C LEU A 360 21.69 -4.30 2.55
N LYS A 361 22.60 -3.53 1.94
CA LYS A 361 24.03 -3.86 1.85
C LYS A 361 24.91 -2.97 2.72
N LEU A 362 24.39 -1.86 3.25
CA LEU A 362 25.15 -0.90 4.06
C LEU A 362 25.25 -1.32 5.56
N ARG A 363 25.26 -2.61 5.82
CA ARG A 363 25.39 -3.17 7.19
C ARG A 363 26.78 -3.68 7.47
#